data_40575f5bafb484e75df82ab028f361ce
#
_entry.id   40575f5bafb484e75df82ab028f361ce
#
_cell.length_a   1.000
_cell.length_b   1.000
_cell.length_c   1.000
_cell.angle_alpha   90.00
_cell.angle_beta   90.00
_cell.angle_gamma   90.00
#
_symmetry.space_group_name_H-M   'P 1'
#
loop_
_entity.id
_entity.type
_entity.pdbx_description
1 polymer ?
#
loop_
_entity_poly.entity_id
_entity_poly.type
_entity_poly.pdbx_seq_one_letter_code
_entity_poly.pdbx_strand_id
1 'polypeptide(L)'
;EKTYNQSLTGTFGIKQFEVDARGRLVKELSYTPPINGEDILTTLDIDAQKVAANQLGRRKGSIVAVDVETGGIVAIYSYPTFSVNKMANGISQLDYEDLINDPDKPFFDRSVAGRYPPASTIKPLVGIHALNRGQISWTTKIDDPGFFELPEDGRIFRSWGEIAHGLINLNQALIRSSNTYFFNLAYNSGINELADDFEKFGFGSTVCVDCILEDGGLVPRPQWKMNNLNFGWFKGDTVNIGVGQGYISVTPIQLAHYTAALANKGTKKPLFLNN
;
A
#
# COMPACT_ATOMS: atom_id res chain seq x y z
N GLU A 1 -18.70 -0.14 1.58
CA GLU A 1 -20.06 -0.58 1.16
C GLU A 1 -20.03 -1.83 0.29
N LYS A 2 -19.28 -1.84 -0.83
CA LYS A 2 -19.29 -2.96 -1.79
C LYS A 2 -18.95 -4.30 -1.11
N THR A 3 -17.92 -4.34 -0.26
CA THR A 3 -17.48 -5.55 0.46
C THR A 3 -18.58 -6.09 1.40
N TYR A 4 -19.29 -5.20 2.08
CA TYR A 4 -20.26 -5.54 3.10
C TYR A 4 -21.72 -5.35 2.66
N ASN A 5 -21.95 -5.18 1.35
CA ASN A 5 -23.28 -4.87 0.84
C ASN A 5 -24.34 -5.91 1.23
N GLN A 6 -23.95 -7.18 1.29
CA GLN A 6 -24.87 -8.26 1.66
C GLN A 6 -25.38 -8.10 3.11
N SER A 7 -24.49 -7.76 4.04
CA SER A 7 -24.88 -7.53 5.44
C SER A 7 -25.63 -6.20 5.63
N LEU A 8 -25.21 -5.15 4.93
CA LEU A 8 -25.77 -3.81 5.09
C LEU A 8 -27.15 -3.63 4.44
N THR A 9 -27.45 -4.34 3.34
CA THR A 9 -28.67 -4.05 2.55
C THR A 9 -29.93 -4.57 3.20
N GLY A 10 -29.89 -5.64 4.00
CA GLY A 10 -31.10 -6.27 4.55
C GLY A 10 -32.01 -6.86 3.47
N THR A 11 -33.29 -7.00 3.77
CA THR A 11 -34.28 -7.55 2.85
C THR A 11 -35.39 -6.53 2.60
N PHE A 12 -35.71 -6.29 1.35
CA PHE A 12 -36.75 -5.34 0.97
C PHE A 12 -38.14 -5.88 1.38
N GLY A 13 -38.94 -5.01 1.97
CA GLY A 13 -40.38 -5.28 2.20
C GLY A 13 -41.15 -5.15 0.88
N ILE A 14 -42.27 -5.88 0.80
CA ILE A 14 -43.17 -5.88 -0.37
C ILE A 14 -44.59 -5.52 0.10
N LYS A 15 -45.18 -4.52 -0.56
CA LYS A 15 -46.60 -4.21 -0.46
C LYS A 15 -47.33 -4.48 -1.77
N GLN A 16 -48.38 -5.24 -1.75
CA GLN A 16 -49.23 -5.50 -2.91
C GLN A 16 -50.54 -4.76 -2.75
N PHE A 17 -50.95 -4.06 -3.80
CA PHE A 17 -52.18 -3.31 -3.83
C PHE A 17 -53.04 -3.74 -5.02
N GLU A 18 -54.34 -3.80 -4.79
CA GLU A 18 -55.33 -3.83 -5.85
C GLU A 18 -55.49 -2.39 -6.37
N VAL A 19 -55.49 -2.21 -7.69
CA VAL A 19 -55.72 -0.93 -8.35
C VAL A 19 -56.93 -0.98 -9.31
N ASP A 20 -57.68 0.09 -9.42
CA ASP A 20 -58.76 0.19 -10.39
C ASP A 20 -58.22 0.40 -11.80
N ALA A 21 -59.13 0.40 -12.79
CA ALA A 21 -58.79 0.62 -14.22
C ALA A 21 -58.13 1.99 -14.51
N ARG A 22 -58.08 2.90 -13.54
CA ARG A 22 -57.46 4.23 -13.61
C ARG A 22 -56.15 4.30 -12.81
N GLY A 23 -55.67 3.15 -12.28
CA GLY A 23 -54.44 3.06 -11.46
C GLY A 23 -54.57 3.57 -10.02
N ARG A 24 -55.81 3.80 -9.51
CA ARG A 24 -56.00 4.25 -8.12
C ARG A 24 -56.02 3.06 -7.19
N LEU A 25 -55.33 3.19 -6.04
CA LEU A 25 -55.28 2.18 -4.97
C LEU A 25 -56.67 1.90 -4.42
N VAL A 26 -57.11 0.64 -4.45
CA VAL A 26 -58.39 0.18 -3.96
C VAL A 26 -58.21 -0.51 -2.58
N LYS A 27 -57.28 -1.44 -2.48
CA LYS A 27 -57.10 -2.25 -1.30
C LYS A 27 -55.64 -2.74 -1.21
N GLU A 28 -55.10 -2.79 0.01
CA GLU A 28 -53.86 -3.53 0.32
C GLU A 28 -54.16 -5.02 0.35
N LEU A 29 -53.45 -5.80 -0.47
CA LEU A 29 -53.64 -7.26 -0.57
C LEU A 29 -52.68 -7.99 0.35
N SER A 30 -51.43 -7.56 0.44
CA SER A 30 -50.46 -8.15 1.32
C SER A 30 -49.36 -7.15 1.71
N TYR A 31 -48.77 -7.35 2.86
CA TYR A 31 -47.61 -6.61 3.35
C TYR A 31 -46.59 -7.56 4.00
N THR A 32 -45.39 -7.61 3.43
CA THR A 32 -44.24 -8.24 4.04
C THR A 32 -43.32 -7.12 4.51
N PRO A 33 -43.06 -6.99 5.81
CA PRO A 33 -42.21 -5.91 6.32
C PRO A 33 -40.75 -6.08 5.83
N PRO A 34 -40.00 -4.98 5.66
CA PRO A 34 -38.58 -5.07 5.41
C PRO A 34 -37.84 -5.59 6.66
N ILE A 35 -36.69 -6.23 6.41
CA ILE A 35 -35.72 -6.60 7.43
C ILE A 35 -34.52 -5.70 7.28
N ASN A 36 -34.14 -5.00 8.34
CA ASN A 36 -32.99 -4.12 8.34
C ASN A 36 -31.67 -4.92 8.10
N GLY A 37 -30.70 -4.29 7.47
CA GLY A 37 -29.36 -4.84 7.42
C GLY A 37 -28.69 -4.83 8.81
N GLU A 38 -27.53 -5.46 8.87
CA GLU A 38 -26.72 -5.57 10.08
C GLU A 38 -25.82 -4.33 10.26
N ASP A 39 -25.56 -3.98 11.51
CA ASP A 39 -24.50 -3.00 11.82
C ASP A 39 -23.13 -3.61 11.63
N ILE A 40 -22.19 -2.83 11.08
CA ILE A 40 -20.79 -3.24 10.91
C ILE A 40 -19.93 -2.46 11.89
N LEU A 41 -19.21 -3.17 12.75
CA LEU A 41 -18.21 -2.60 13.63
C LEU A 41 -16.84 -2.59 12.95
N THR A 42 -16.32 -1.41 12.66
CA THR A 42 -15.01 -1.27 12.03
C THR A 42 -13.90 -1.01 13.04
N THR A 43 -12.65 -1.29 12.63
CA THR A 43 -11.45 -1.00 13.41
C THR A 43 -11.04 0.48 13.34
N LEU A 44 -11.73 1.27 12.49
CA LEU A 44 -11.42 2.68 12.30
C LEU A 44 -11.69 3.49 13.56
N ASP A 45 -10.68 4.22 14.03
CA ASP A 45 -10.81 5.24 15.05
C ASP A 45 -11.11 6.60 14.40
N ILE A 46 -12.29 7.17 14.71
CA ILE A 46 -12.75 8.40 14.06
C ILE A 46 -11.85 9.61 14.38
N ASP A 47 -11.22 9.63 15.53
CA ASP A 47 -10.35 10.75 15.90
C ASP A 47 -8.98 10.60 15.22
N ALA A 48 -8.44 9.39 15.13
CA ALA A 48 -7.25 9.10 14.33
C ALA A 48 -7.50 9.43 12.84
N GLN A 49 -8.67 9.08 12.30
CA GLN A 49 -9.07 9.40 10.93
C GLN A 49 -9.13 10.92 10.68
N LYS A 50 -9.70 11.70 11.63
CA LYS A 50 -9.72 13.17 11.55
C LYS A 50 -8.31 13.76 11.62
N VAL A 51 -7.44 13.22 12.50
CA VAL A 51 -6.04 13.65 12.58
C VAL A 51 -5.33 13.37 11.25
N ALA A 52 -5.48 12.19 10.67
CA ALA A 52 -4.91 11.85 9.36
C ALA A 52 -5.35 12.84 8.27
N ALA A 53 -6.66 13.11 8.18
CA ALA A 53 -7.20 14.09 7.23
C ALA A 53 -6.64 15.50 7.43
N ASN A 54 -6.61 15.99 8.66
CA ASN A 54 -6.11 17.33 9.00
C ASN A 54 -4.61 17.48 8.73
N GLN A 55 -3.81 16.45 9.08
CA GLN A 55 -2.36 16.48 8.89
C GLN A 55 -1.97 16.37 7.41
N LEU A 56 -2.67 15.56 6.63
CA LEU A 56 -2.46 15.50 5.18
C LEU A 56 -2.90 16.81 4.51
N GLY A 57 -4.02 17.38 4.97
CA GLY A 57 -4.58 18.63 4.45
C GLY A 57 -4.88 18.53 2.95
N ARG A 58 -4.39 19.49 2.16
CA ARG A 58 -4.57 19.51 0.70
C ARG A 58 -3.39 18.92 -0.09
N ARG A 59 -2.50 18.20 0.55
CA ARG A 59 -1.38 17.53 -0.13
C ARG A 59 -1.83 16.21 -0.74
N LYS A 60 -1.57 16.01 -2.03
CA LYS A 60 -1.84 14.73 -2.69
C LYS A 60 -1.03 13.61 -2.04
N GLY A 61 -1.70 12.56 -1.60
CA GLY A 61 -1.07 11.45 -0.92
C GLY A 61 -2.04 10.65 -0.07
N SER A 62 -1.51 9.84 0.83
CA SER A 62 -2.32 9.07 1.76
C SER A 62 -1.62 8.88 3.11
N ILE A 63 -2.42 8.57 4.12
CA ILE A 63 -1.97 8.14 5.45
C ILE A 63 -2.68 6.82 5.75
N VAL A 64 -1.90 5.82 6.18
CA VAL A 64 -2.40 4.52 6.65
C VAL A 64 -1.81 4.26 8.03
N ALA A 65 -2.66 4.04 9.03
CA ALA A 65 -2.27 3.64 10.37
C ALA A 65 -2.91 2.31 10.72
N VAL A 66 -2.10 1.38 11.25
CA VAL A 66 -2.54 0.02 11.58
C VAL A 66 -2.16 -0.32 13.02
N ASP A 67 -2.99 -1.10 13.67
CA ASP A 67 -2.65 -1.73 14.94
C ASP A 67 -1.72 -2.90 14.68
N VAL A 68 -0.52 -2.83 15.25
CA VAL A 68 0.54 -3.83 14.98
C VAL A 68 0.26 -5.19 15.62
N GLU A 69 -0.57 -5.26 16.66
CA GLU A 69 -0.88 -6.50 17.36
C GLU A 69 -2.01 -7.26 16.67
N THR A 70 -3.03 -6.55 16.18
CA THR A 70 -4.22 -7.16 15.58
C THR A 70 -4.19 -7.21 14.06
N GLY A 71 -3.64 -6.20 13.40
CA GLY A 71 -3.74 -5.95 11.96
C GLY A 71 -4.91 -5.04 11.59
N GLY A 72 -5.71 -4.58 12.56
CA GLY A 72 -6.82 -3.65 12.34
C GLY A 72 -6.35 -2.32 11.77
N ILE A 73 -7.04 -1.82 10.77
CA ILE A 73 -6.75 -0.50 10.18
C ILE A 73 -7.40 0.57 11.07
N VAL A 74 -6.57 1.34 11.76
CA VAL A 74 -7.00 2.41 12.69
C VAL A 74 -7.38 3.68 11.95
N ALA A 75 -6.64 4.02 10.89
CA ALA A 75 -6.96 5.12 10.00
C ALA A 75 -6.45 4.84 8.60
N ILE A 76 -7.25 5.25 7.60
CA ILE A 76 -6.88 5.17 6.18
C ILE A 76 -7.46 6.39 5.47
N TYR A 77 -6.60 7.24 4.93
CA TYR A 77 -7.02 8.49 4.30
C TYR A 77 -6.24 8.76 3.02
N SER A 78 -6.95 9.06 1.96
CA SER A 78 -6.41 9.42 0.64
C SER A 78 -6.89 10.82 0.24
N TYR A 79 -6.01 11.66 -0.31
CA TYR A 79 -6.37 12.98 -0.80
C TYR A 79 -5.80 13.21 -2.23
N PRO A 80 -6.54 13.88 -3.15
CA PRO A 80 -7.89 14.40 -2.98
C PRO A 80 -8.91 13.30 -2.72
N THR A 81 -10.03 13.68 -2.13
CA THR A 81 -11.14 12.81 -1.78
C THR A 81 -12.47 13.48 -2.15
N PHE A 82 -13.55 12.79 -1.96
CA PHE A 82 -14.90 13.26 -2.20
C PHE A 82 -15.77 13.09 -0.95
N SER A 83 -16.91 13.78 -0.90
CA SER A 83 -17.86 13.63 0.19
C SER A 83 -18.71 12.38 0.02
N VAL A 84 -18.49 11.36 0.86
CA VAL A 84 -19.31 10.13 0.88
C VAL A 84 -20.78 10.42 1.18
N ASN A 85 -21.06 11.43 2.03
CA ASN A 85 -22.45 11.84 2.33
C ASN A 85 -23.16 12.46 1.12
N LYS A 86 -22.44 13.24 0.29
CA LYS A 86 -23.02 13.74 -0.97
C LYS A 86 -23.32 12.60 -1.94
N MET A 87 -22.45 11.59 -2.01
CA MET A 87 -22.69 10.41 -2.86
C MET A 87 -23.89 9.61 -2.37
N ALA A 88 -23.99 9.33 -1.07
CA ALA A 88 -25.07 8.53 -0.47
C ALA A 88 -26.45 9.22 -0.55
N ASN A 89 -26.49 10.53 -0.36
CA ASN A 89 -27.74 11.32 -0.37
C ASN A 89 -28.18 11.81 -1.75
N GLY A 90 -27.43 11.47 -2.78
CA GLY A 90 -27.61 11.94 -4.15
C GLY A 90 -26.69 13.12 -4.48
N ILE A 91 -25.90 12.96 -5.52
CA ILE A 91 -25.01 13.99 -6.08
C ILE A 91 -25.63 14.52 -7.37
N SER A 92 -25.50 15.84 -7.62
CA SER A 92 -25.90 16.40 -8.92
C SER A 92 -25.00 15.86 -10.03
N GLN A 93 -25.55 15.80 -11.25
CA GLN A 93 -24.75 15.36 -12.42
C GLN A 93 -23.53 16.25 -12.62
N LEU A 94 -23.67 17.57 -12.45
CA LEU A 94 -22.56 18.52 -12.57
C LEU A 94 -21.46 18.25 -11.56
N ASP A 95 -21.79 18.11 -10.27
CA ASP A 95 -20.81 17.79 -9.21
C ASP A 95 -20.11 16.45 -9.47
N TYR A 96 -20.84 15.47 -10.04
CA TYR A 96 -20.28 14.16 -10.37
C TYR A 96 -19.31 14.24 -11.56
N GLU A 97 -19.69 14.98 -12.61
CA GLU A 97 -18.84 15.24 -13.77
C GLU A 97 -17.56 16.00 -13.37
N ASP A 98 -17.66 16.99 -12.48
CA ASP A 98 -16.50 17.70 -11.94
C ASP A 98 -15.54 16.75 -11.24
N LEU A 99 -16.03 15.82 -10.41
CA LEU A 99 -15.21 14.82 -9.73
C LEU A 99 -14.54 13.83 -10.68
N ILE A 100 -15.25 13.38 -11.74
CA ILE A 100 -14.70 12.45 -12.74
C ILE A 100 -13.62 13.12 -13.59
N ASN A 101 -13.85 14.37 -13.98
CA ASN A 101 -12.96 15.12 -14.86
C ASN A 101 -11.83 15.82 -14.11
N ASP A 102 -11.81 15.78 -12.77
CA ASP A 102 -10.76 16.37 -11.97
C ASP A 102 -9.41 15.67 -12.27
N PRO A 103 -8.40 16.42 -12.77
CA PRO A 103 -7.08 15.87 -13.09
C PRO A 103 -6.39 15.26 -11.85
N ASP A 104 -6.79 15.65 -10.65
CA ASP A 104 -6.27 15.15 -9.40
C ASP A 104 -6.90 13.83 -8.95
N LYS A 105 -7.90 13.33 -9.67
CA LYS A 105 -8.53 12.02 -9.52
C LYS A 105 -8.99 11.73 -8.09
N PRO A 106 -10.02 12.42 -7.57
CA PRO A 106 -10.51 12.23 -6.20
C PRO A 106 -11.09 10.83 -5.92
N PHE A 107 -11.54 10.10 -6.97
CA PHE A 107 -11.99 8.71 -6.84
C PHE A 107 -10.84 7.68 -6.77
N PHE A 108 -9.60 8.10 -7.06
CA PHE A 108 -8.46 7.21 -6.98
C PHE A 108 -7.94 7.13 -5.54
N ASP A 109 -8.19 6.02 -4.88
CA ASP A 109 -7.69 5.77 -3.53
C ASP A 109 -6.19 5.47 -3.55
N ARG A 110 -5.40 6.47 -3.17
CA ARG A 110 -3.93 6.40 -3.16
C ARG A 110 -3.40 5.46 -2.10
N SER A 111 -4.19 5.16 -1.06
CA SER A 111 -3.75 4.31 0.04
C SER A 111 -3.65 2.84 -0.36
N VAL A 112 -4.58 2.37 -1.19
CA VAL A 112 -4.68 0.96 -1.60
C VAL A 112 -4.31 0.72 -3.05
N ALA A 113 -4.53 1.70 -3.95
CA ALA A 113 -4.32 1.54 -5.39
C ALA A 113 -3.11 2.31 -5.94
N GLY A 114 -2.58 3.29 -5.19
CA GLY A 114 -1.43 4.08 -5.63
C GLY A 114 -0.12 3.31 -5.54
N ARG A 115 0.60 3.19 -6.67
CA ARG A 115 1.92 2.56 -6.72
C ARG A 115 3.02 3.59 -6.66
N TYR A 116 3.91 3.45 -5.70
CA TYR A 116 5.03 4.37 -5.49
C TYR A 116 6.33 3.61 -5.27
N PRO A 117 7.49 4.16 -5.69
CA PRO A 117 8.77 3.62 -5.27
C PRO A 117 8.89 3.69 -3.74
N PRO A 118 9.18 2.58 -3.04
CA PRO A 118 9.28 2.58 -1.58
C PRO A 118 10.48 3.37 -1.05
N ALA A 119 11.47 3.63 -1.89
CA ALA A 119 12.70 4.33 -1.54
C ALA A 119 13.36 3.73 -0.28
N SER A 120 13.99 4.54 0.55
CA SER A 120 14.74 4.08 1.72
C SER A 120 13.93 3.35 2.79
N THR A 121 12.60 3.33 2.67
CA THR A 121 11.75 2.62 3.65
C THR A 121 11.97 1.11 3.64
N ILE A 122 12.46 0.51 2.53
CA ILE A 122 12.74 -0.93 2.45
C ILE A 122 14.15 -1.32 2.91
N LYS A 123 15.03 -0.38 3.20
CA LYS A 123 16.41 -0.69 3.63
C LYS A 123 16.50 -1.62 4.83
N PRO A 124 15.63 -1.51 5.85
CA PRO A 124 15.60 -2.50 6.93
C PRO A 124 15.39 -3.93 6.42
N LEU A 125 14.52 -4.14 5.43
CA LEU A 125 14.27 -5.45 4.85
C LEU A 125 15.50 -5.98 4.09
N VAL A 126 16.17 -5.14 3.32
CA VAL A 126 17.43 -5.51 2.64
C VAL A 126 18.53 -5.87 3.67
N GLY A 127 18.58 -5.15 4.78
CA GLY A 127 19.48 -5.48 5.90
C GLY A 127 19.15 -6.82 6.55
N ILE A 128 17.87 -7.09 6.82
CA ILE A 128 17.39 -8.38 7.36
C ILE A 128 17.72 -9.52 6.40
N HIS A 129 17.48 -9.33 5.10
CA HIS A 129 17.84 -10.29 4.06
C HIS A 129 19.35 -10.66 4.15
N ALA A 130 20.22 -9.66 4.17
CA ALA A 130 21.65 -9.86 4.20
C ALA A 130 22.14 -10.55 5.50
N LEU A 131 21.54 -10.21 6.65
CA LEU A 131 21.80 -10.88 7.94
C LEU A 131 21.39 -12.34 7.92
N ASN A 132 20.15 -12.63 7.46
CA ASN A 132 19.59 -13.99 7.44
C ASN A 132 20.37 -14.93 6.51
N ARG A 133 20.99 -14.40 5.46
CA ARG A 133 21.82 -15.18 4.53
C ARG A 133 23.30 -15.22 4.91
N GLY A 134 23.66 -14.62 6.02
CA GLY A 134 25.06 -14.59 6.49
C GLY A 134 26.00 -13.76 5.62
N GLN A 135 25.48 -12.90 4.74
CA GLN A 135 26.29 -11.97 3.95
C GLN A 135 27.02 -10.96 4.85
N ILE A 136 26.33 -10.54 5.91
CA ILE A 136 26.85 -9.64 6.92
C ILE A 136 26.46 -10.12 8.32
N SER A 137 27.18 -9.62 9.32
CA SER A 137 26.79 -9.62 10.73
C SER A 137 26.50 -8.19 11.19
N TRP A 138 25.99 -8.02 12.40
CA TRP A 138 25.77 -6.68 12.98
C TRP A 138 27.05 -5.85 13.10
N THR A 139 28.22 -6.50 13.14
CA THR A 139 29.54 -5.86 13.27
C THR A 139 30.26 -5.70 11.96
N THR A 140 29.78 -6.31 10.87
CA THR A 140 30.38 -6.20 9.53
C THR A 140 30.37 -4.76 9.07
N LYS A 141 31.53 -4.24 8.71
CA LYS A 141 31.69 -2.88 8.18
C LYS A 141 31.92 -2.93 6.67
N ILE A 142 31.26 -2.04 5.96
CA ILE A 142 31.42 -1.81 4.52
C ILE A 142 31.89 -0.35 4.36
N ASP A 143 32.83 -0.12 3.47
CA ASP A 143 33.27 1.23 3.13
C ASP A 143 32.22 1.96 2.29
N ASP A 144 31.89 3.16 2.71
CA ASP A 144 30.94 4.06 2.04
C ASP A 144 31.68 5.32 1.58
N PRO A 145 32.23 5.31 0.36
CA PRO A 145 32.88 6.47 -0.22
C PRO A 145 31.89 7.50 -0.80
N GLY A 146 30.55 7.30 -0.60
CA GLY A 146 29.50 8.13 -1.18
C GLY A 146 29.00 7.65 -2.55
N PHE A 147 29.53 6.56 -3.06
CA PHE A 147 29.12 5.94 -4.31
C PHE A 147 29.40 4.43 -4.31
N PHE A 148 28.76 3.72 -5.23
CA PHE A 148 29.01 2.31 -5.53
C PHE A 148 29.36 2.20 -7.03
N GLU A 149 30.50 1.60 -7.32
CA GLU A 149 30.93 1.31 -8.69
C GLU A 149 30.58 -0.13 -9.05
N LEU A 150 29.89 -0.33 -10.17
CA LEU A 150 29.51 -1.65 -10.65
C LEU A 150 30.78 -2.34 -11.24
N PRO A 151 31.16 -3.52 -10.69
CA PRO A 151 32.41 -4.16 -11.12
C PRO A 151 32.48 -4.56 -12.59
N GLU A 152 31.31 -4.82 -13.22
CA GLU A 152 31.25 -5.30 -14.60
C GLU A 152 31.55 -4.23 -15.66
N ASP A 153 31.10 -3.00 -15.43
CA ASP A 153 31.17 -1.95 -16.46
C ASP A 153 31.64 -0.58 -15.93
N GLY A 154 32.02 -0.49 -14.65
CA GLY A 154 32.47 0.75 -14.03
C GLY A 154 31.39 1.80 -13.83
N ARG A 155 30.11 1.43 -13.99
CA ARG A 155 28.99 2.37 -13.78
C ARG A 155 28.89 2.76 -12.32
N ILE A 156 28.75 4.08 -12.09
CA ILE A 156 28.72 4.66 -10.76
C ILE A 156 27.28 4.93 -10.33
N PHE A 157 26.87 4.40 -9.16
CA PHE A 157 25.65 4.70 -8.45
C PHE A 157 25.95 5.61 -7.26
N ARG A 158 25.41 6.83 -7.28
CA ARG A 158 25.76 7.85 -6.28
C ARG A 158 24.77 7.86 -5.12
N SER A 159 25.31 8.02 -3.93
CA SER A 159 24.48 8.34 -2.76
C SER A 159 23.93 9.76 -2.87
N TRP A 160 22.81 10.04 -2.20
CA TRP A 160 22.27 11.38 -2.14
C TRP A 160 23.28 12.33 -1.48
N GLY A 161 23.58 13.45 -2.13
CA GLY A 161 24.58 14.41 -1.66
C GLY A 161 26.03 13.94 -1.77
N GLU A 162 26.30 12.75 -2.31
CA GLU A 162 27.65 12.17 -2.47
C GLU A 162 28.50 12.17 -1.19
N ILE A 163 27.82 12.05 -0.03
CA ILE A 163 28.48 12.10 1.27
C ILE A 163 29.14 10.75 1.55
N ALA A 164 30.45 10.76 1.74
CA ALA A 164 31.22 9.62 2.21
C ALA A 164 31.03 9.43 3.73
N HIS A 165 30.75 8.20 4.16
CA HIS A 165 30.61 7.86 5.57
C HIS A 165 31.76 6.99 6.10
N GLY A 166 32.68 6.55 5.22
CA GLY A 166 33.77 5.64 5.54
C GLY A 166 33.28 4.25 5.97
N LEU A 167 34.02 3.59 6.82
CA LEU A 167 33.68 2.24 7.31
C LEU A 167 32.50 2.27 8.29
N ILE A 168 31.33 1.84 7.84
CA ILE A 168 30.08 1.81 8.62
C ILE A 168 29.50 0.39 8.67
N ASN A 169 28.82 0.06 9.79
CA ASN A 169 28.06 -1.16 9.94
C ASN A 169 26.57 -0.94 9.61
N LEU A 170 25.76 -2.02 9.63
CA LEU A 170 24.34 -1.97 9.27
C LEU A 170 23.56 -0.93 10.09
N ASN A 171 23.77 -0.84 11.39
CA ASN A 171 23.10 0.12 12.26
C ASN A 171 23.41 1.56 11.83
N GLN A 172 24.68 1.87 11.61
CA GLN A 172 25.12 3.19 11.12
C GLN A 172 24.58 3.50 9.72
N ALA A 173 24.52 2.48 8.83
CA ALA A 173 23.98 2.61 7.49
C ALA A 173 22.48 2.90 7.49
N LEU A 174 21.70 2.29 8.38
CA LEU A 174 20.28 2.59 8.57
C LEU A 174 20.05 4.01 9.11
N ILE A 175 20.79 4.40 10.16
CA ILE A 175 20.67 5.75 10.76
C ILE A 175 20.97 6.85 9.73
N ARG A 176 22.00 6.66 8.90
CA ARG A 176 22.44 7.62 7.89
C ARG A 176 21.71 7.48 6.56
N SER A 177 20.90 6.43 6.43
CA SER A 177 20.26 6.06 5.18
C SER A 177 21.26 5.93 4.01
N SER A 178 22.45 5.36 4.26
CA SER A 178 23.49 5.19 3.26
C SER A 178 22.98 4.39 2.05
N ASN A 179 23.03 4.95 0.85
CA ASN A 179 22.71 4.20 -0.35
C ASN A 179 23.83 3.22 -0.70
N THR A 180 25.08 3.65 -0.60
CA THR A 180 26.26 2.85 -0.96
C THR A 180 26.27 1.51 -0.22
N TYR A 181 25.98 1.52 1.08
CA TYR A 181 25.89 0.30 1.88
C TYR A 181 24.85 -0.68 1.32
N PHE A 182 23.65 -0.18 1.02
CA PHE A 182 22.56 -1.02 0.51
C PHE A 182 22.70 -1.38 -0.97
N PHE A 183 23.35 -0.57 -1.78
CA PHE A 183 23.80 -0.95 -3.14
C PHE A 183 24.70 -2.19 -3.10
N ASN A 184 25.67 -2.20 -2.17
CA ASN A 184 26.59 -3.32 -1.99
C ASN A 184 25.82 -4.59 -1.55
N LEU A 185 24.94 -4.49 -0.57
CA LEU A 185 24.13 -5.64 -0.13
C LEU A 185 23.30 -6.20 -1.28
N ALA A 186 22.57 -5.35 -2.00
CA ALA A 186 21.70 -5.80 -3.09
C ALA A 186 22.49 -6.43 -4.24
N TYR A 187 23.62 -5.84 -4.61
CA TYR A 187 24.50 -6.38 -5.63
C TYR A 187 24.96 -7.82 -5.31
N ASN A 188 25.33 -8.06 -4.05
CA ASN A 188 25.80 -9.38 -3.59
C ASN A 188 24.66 -10.38 -3.38
N SER A 189 23.43 -9.93 -3.13
CA SER A 189 22.26 -10.81 -2.91
C SER A 189 21.73 -11.41 -4.21
N GLY A 190 21.62 -10.61 -5.24
CA GLY A 190 20.88 -10.96 -6.46
C GLY A 190 19.36 -10.72 -6.32
N ILE A 191 18.70 -10.52 -7.47
CA ILE A 191 17.30 -10.08 -7.49
C ILE A 191 16.31 -11.13 -7.06
N ASN A 192 16.51 -12.40 -7.45
CA ASN A 192 15.51 -13.43 -7.15
C ASN A 192 15.37 -13.66 -5.65
N GLU A 193 16.48 -13.69 -4.93
CA GLU A 193 16.50 -13.88 -3.50
C GLU A 193 15.93 -12.68 -2.73
N LEU A 194 16.25 -11.46 -3.18
CA LEU A 194 15.65 -10.25 -2.64
C LEU A 194 14.14 -10.20 -2.89
N ALA A 195 13.70 -10.57 -4.09
CA ALA A 195 12.29 -10.61 -4.45
C ALA A 195 11.50 -11.62 -3.59
N ASP A 196 12.08 -12.81 -3.34
CA ASP A 196 11.45 -13.81 -2.47
C ASP A 196 11.22 -13.26 -1.06
N ASP A 197 12.16 -12.50 -0.52
CA ASP A 197 12.02 -11.93 0.81
C ASP A 197 11.08 -10.70 0.80
N PHE A 198 11.05 -9.89 -0.26
CA PHE A 198 10.05 -8.83 -0.42
C PHE A 198 8.63 -9.38 -0.45
N GLU A 199 8.39 -10.44 -1.22
CA GLU A 199 7.09 -11.12 -1.30
C GLU A 199 6.68 -11.73 0.06
N LYS A 200 7.62 -12.28 0.84
CA LYS A 200 7.35 -12.74 2.21
C LYS A 200 6.85 -11.63 3.14
N PHE A 201 7.22 -10.39 2.90
CA PHE A 201 6.74 -9.24 3.67
C PHE A 201 5.48 -8.59 3.08
N GLY A 202 4.86 -9.20 2.06
CA GLY A 202 3.58 -8.79 1.50
C GLY A 202 3.69 -7.86 0.29
N PHE A 203 4.89 -7.51 -0.17
CA PHE A 203 5.04 -6.77 -1.42
C PHE A 203 4.72 -7.68 -2.61
N GLY A 204 4.15 -7.14 -3.67
CA GLY A 204 3.76 -7.91 -4.85
C GLY A 204 2.39 -8.61 -4.73
N SER A 205 1.69 -8.48 -3.60
CA SER A 205 0.37 -9.07 -3.36
C SER A 205 -0.52 -8.14 -2.53
N THR A 206 -1.82 -8.41 -2.50
CA THR A 206 -2.75 -7.73 -1.60
C THR A 206 -2.52 -8.17 -0.15
N VAL A 207 -2.67 -7.26 0.80
CA VAL A 207 -2.39 -7.47 2.23
C VAL A 207 -3.60 -7.23 3.14
N CYS A 208 -4.68 -6.67 2.58
CA CYS A 208 -5.92 -6.39 3.29
C CYS A 208 -7.02 -7.36 2.85
N VAL A 209 -7.68 -8.01 3.80
CA VAL A 209 -8.66 -9.07 3.51
C VAL A 209 -10.01 -8.54 3.02
N ASP A 210 -10.33 -7.30 3.35
CA ASP A 210 -11.63 -6.68 3.09
C ASP A 210 -11.56 -5.30 2.40
N CYS A 211 -10.35 -4.85 2.02
CA CYS A 211 -10.18 -3.68 1.19
C CYS A 211 -10.51 -3.98 -0.28
N ILE A 212 -11.25 -3.10 -0.92
CA ILE A 212 -11.54 -3.21 -2.35
C ILE A 212 -10.53 -2.44 -3.17
N LEU A 213 -10.32 -2.87 -4.42
CA LEU A 213 -9.44 -2.21 -5.40
C LEU A 213 -7.98 -2.09 -4.92
N GLU A 214 -7.58 -2.95 -3.98
CA GLU A 214 -6.19 -3.00 -3.57
C GLU A 214 -5.30 -3.49 -4.71
N ASP A 215 -4.23 -2.75 -4.98
CA ASP A 215 -3.21 -3.11 -5.94
C ASP A 215 -2.06 -3.84 -5.24
N GLY A 216 -1.60 -4.94 -5.83
CA GLY A 216 -0.49 -5.73 -5.29
C GLY A 216 0.89 -5.08 -5.42
N GLY A 217 1.01 -3.91 -6.06
CA GLY A 217 2.32 -3.34 -6.35
C GLY A 217 3.10 -4.16 -7.38
N LEU A 218 4.43 -4.03 -7.37
CA LEU A 218 5.31 -4.78 -8.24
C LEU A 218 6.61 -5.11 -7.52
N VAL A 219 6.90 -6.40 -7.37
CA VAL A 219 8.22 -6.93 -7.05
C VAL A 219 8.82 -7.46 -8.36
N PRO A 220 9.78 -6.73 -8.96
CA PRO A 220 10.27 -7.07 -10.28
C PRO A 220 11.22 -8.27 -10.26
N ARG A 221 11.14 -9.09 -11.32
CA ARG A 221 12.03 -10.24 -11.57
C ARG A 221 12.55 -10.20 -13.00
N PRO A 222 13.62 -10.93 -13.34
CA PRO A 222 14.16 -10.99 -14.70
C PRO A 222 13.10 -11.35 -15.76
N GLN A 223 12.24 -12.34 -15.46
CA GLN A 223 11.17 -12.75 -16.36
C GLN A 223 10.13 -11.64 -16.56
N TRP A 224 9.76 -10.92 -15.50
CA TRP A 224 8.86 -9.79 -15.60
C TRP A 224 9.43 -8.71 -16.55
N LYS A 225 10.71 -8.38 -16.40
CA LYS A 225 11.38 -7.37 -17.25
C LYS A 225 11.43 -7.80 -18.70
N MET A 226 11.75 -9.06 -18.97
CA MET A 226 11.76 -9.62 -20.32
C MET A 226 10.36 -9.56 -20.94
N ASN A 227 9.32 -9.99 -20.21
CA ASN A 227 7.96 -10.06 -20.72
C ASN A 227 7.31 -8.69 -20.98
N ASN A 228 7.64 -7.68 -20.15
CA ASN A 228 6.98 -6.37 -20.23
C ASN A 228 7.78 -5.31 -20.98
N LEU A 229 9.12 -5.41 -20.98
CA LEU A 229 10.01 -4.40 -21.55
C LEU A 229 10.88 -4.95 -22.70
N ASN A 230 10.86 -6.26 -22.92
CA ASN A 230 11.69 -6.95 -23.91
C ASN A 230 13.22 -6.72 -23.73
N PHE A 231 13.64 -6.58 -22.47
CA PHE A 231 15.05 -6.40 -22.10
C PHE A 231 15.45 -7.38 -21.00
N GLY A 232 16.72 -7.84 -21.06
CA GLY A 232 17.31 -8.65 -19.99
C GLY A 232 17.51 -7.88 -18.69
N TRP A 233 17.73 -8.63 -17.63
CA TRP A 233 18.05 -8.06 -16.31
C TRP A 233 19.51 -7.72 -16.20
N PHE A 234 19.81 -6.53 -15.71
CA PHE A 234 21.18 -6.08 -15.45
C PHE A 234 21.45 -6.02 -13.93
N LYS A 235 22.72 -6.18 -13.54
CA LYS A 235 23.13 -6.04 -12.13
C LYS A 235 22.75 -4.67 -11.55
N GLY A 236 22.86 -3.62 -12.34
CA GLY A 236 22.43 -2.28 -11.94
C GLY A 236 20.94 -2.14 -11.61
N ASP A 237 20.07 -2.98 -12.21
CA ASP A 237 18.66 -3.02 -11.83
C ASP A 237 18.51 -3.49 -10.37
N THR A 238 19.26 -4.55 -9.98
CA THR A 238 19.26 -5.07 -8.61
C THR A 238 19.80 -4.04 -7.62
N VAL A 239 20.87 -3.34 -7.98
CA VAL A 239 21.46 -2.27 -7.16
C VAL A 239 20.43 -1.20 -6.82
N ASN A 240 19.68 -0.71 -7.82
CA ASN A 240 18.60 0.27 -7.60
C ASN A 240 17.50 -0.25 -6.67
N ILE A 241 17.13 -1.52 -6.80
CA ILE A 241 16.10 -2.13 -5.95
C ILE A 241 16.55 -2.18 -4.49
N GLY A 242 17.84 -2.34 -4.21
CA GLY A 242 18.39 -2.32 -2.85
C GLY A 242 18.11 -1.04 -2.06
N VAL A 243 17.79 0.05 -2.75
CA VAL A 243 17.40 1.33 -2.12
C VAL A 243 15.95 1.72 -2.44
N GLY A 244 15.15 0.77 -2.92
CA GLY A 244 13.72 0.96 -3.18
C GLY A 244 13.43 1.84 -4.39
N GLN A 245 14.28 1.79 -5.40
CA GLN A 245 14.13 2.49 -6.66
C GLN A 245 14.16 1.53 -7.86
N GLY A 246 14.08 2.06 -9.07
CA GLY A 246 14.02 1.26 -10.29
C GLY A 246 12.61 0.73 -10.55
N TYR A 247 12.48 -0.57 -10.79
CA TYR A 247 11.19 -1.17 -11.19
C TYR A 247 10.28 -1.55 -10.02
N ILE A 248 10.76 -1.55 -8.77
CA ILE A 248 9.93 -1.86 -7.61
C ILE A 248 8.91 -0.76 -7.35
N SER A 249 7.67 -1.15 -7.14
CA SER A 249 6.61 -0.23 -6.69
C SER A 249 5.68 -0.90 -5.69
N VAL A 250 5.26 -0.14 -4.69
CA VAL A 250 4.44 -0.63 -3.59
C VAL A 250 3.30 0.35 -3.31
N THR A 251 2.25 -0.13 -2.66
CA THR A 251 1.17 0.72 -2.18
C THR A 251 1.44 1.18 -0.74
N PRO A 252 0.87 2.31 -0.30
CA PRO A 252 1.00 2.77 1.09
C PRO A 252 0.48 1.75 2.11
N ILE A 253 -0.57 1.00 1.79
CA ILE A 253 -1.08 -0.05 2.67
C ILE A 253 -0.08 -1.21 2.81
N GLN A 254 0.63 -1.59 1.75
CA GLN A 254 1.72 -2.57 1.82
C GLN A 254 2.88 -2.07 2.69
N LEU A 255 3.22 -0.78 2.61
CA LEU A 255 4.24 -0.19 3.49
C LEU A 255 3.80 -0.21 4.95
N ALA A 256 2.52 0.07 5.24
CA ALA A 256 1.97 -0.01 6.59
C ALA A 256 2.02 -1.45 7.12
N HIS A 257 1.61 -2.44 6.32
CA HIS A 257 1.68 -3.86 6.66
C HIS A 257 3.11 -4.32 6.95
N TYR A 258 4.06 -3.99 6.07
CA TYR A 258 5.48 -4.29 6.25
C TYR A 258 6.04 -3.64 7.53
N THR A 259 5.72 -2.38 7.77
CA THR A 259 6.19 -1.65 8.95
C THR A 259 5.62 -2.24 10.24
N ALA A 260 4.34 -2.64 10.23
CA ALA A 260 3.70 -3.34 11.33
C ALA A 260 4.39 -4.69 11.61
N ALA A 261 4.74 -5.45 10.56
CA ALA A 261 5.49 -6.70 10.71
C ALA A 261 6.86 -6.48 11.35
N LEU A 262 7.58 -5.41 10.98
CA LEU A 262 8.85 -5.04 11.63
C LEU A 262 8.64 -4.72 13.11
N ALA A 263 7.65 -3.90 13.45
CA ALA A 263 7.32 -3.52 14.82
C ALA A 263 6.92 -4.75 15.67
N ASN A 264 6.23 -5.72 15.04
CA ASN A 264 5.80 -6.98 15.68
C ASN A 264 6.84 -8.12 15.53
N LYS A 265 8.13 -7.77 15.53
CA LYS A 265 9.27 -8.71 15.50
C LYS A 265 9.20 -9.76 14.38
N GLY A 266 8.68 -9.37 13.22
CA GLY A 266 8.54 -10.23 12.05
C GLY A 266 7.20 -10.98 11.95
N THR A 267 6.31 -10.86 12.94
CA THR A 267 4.98 -11.46 12.89
C THR A 267 4.09 -10.62 11.98
N LYS A 268 3.64 -11.22 10.89
CA LYS A 268 2.69 -10.58 9.96
C LYS A 268 1.25 -10.87 10.38
N LYS A 269 0.42 -9.86 10.29
CA LYS A 269 -1.03 -9.96 10.46
C LYS A 269 -1.70 -9.46 9.19
N PRO A 270 -2.69 -10.17 8.62
CA PRO A 270 -3.49 -9.60 7.54
C PRO A 270 -4.14 -8.31 8.03
N LEU A 271 -4.23 -7.33 7.15
CA LEU A 271 -4.93 -6.08 7.48
C LEU A 271 -6.43 -6.25 7.26
N PHE A 272 -7.25 -5.54 8.03
CA PHE A 272 -8.71 -5.59 7.93
C PHE A 272 -9.36 -4.32 8.47
N LEU A 273 -10.59 -4.08 8.03
CA LEU A 273 -11.46 -2.96 8.46
C LEU A 273 -12.61 -3.42 9.35
N ASN A 274 -13.15 -4.61 9.12
CA ASN A 274 -14.26 -5.16 9.90
C ASN A 274 -13.73 -6.03 11.04
N ASN A 275 -14.19 -5.73 12.26
CA ASN A 275 -13.78 -6.43 13.49
C ASN A 275 -14.65 -7.65 13.77
#